data_345e858190dd464708c97032693d4e65
#
_entry.id   345e858190dd464708c97032693d4e65
#
_cell.length_a   1.000
_cell.length_b   1.000
_cell.length_c   1.000
_cell.angle_alpha   90.00
_cell.angle_beta   90.00
_cell.angle_gamma   90.00
#
_symmetry.space_group_name_H-M   'P 1'
#
loop_
_entity.id
_entity.type
_entity.pdbx_description
1 polymer ?
#
loop_
_entity_poly.entity_id
_entity_poly.type
_entity_poly.pdbx_seq_one_letter_code
_entity_poly.pdbx_strand_id
1 'polypeptide(L)'
;MKKCFYLFALVSICLSFVQCETLQTQQNSTHKGHEYVDLGLSVKWATCNVGATTPDGLGDYFAWGEVEPKDYYGWSTYKYGSDENQLTKYCFKSDYGTFGKDGFVDLRSVLWPEDDAASVNWGGKWRTPTAEEIDELYNNCTWTWTTQNNMAGYLVTSKIKGYTDRSIFLPAAGIGYEDTRFCPPEYWEGFYWTSSLDINHPNYAYMLSFSQGSVDWIILSEYFFAFDRYFGSPVRAVCP
;
A
#
# COMPACT_ATOMS: atom_id res chain seq x y z
N MET A 1 6.96 -82.99 36.05
CA MET A 1 5.94 -82.11 35.34
C MET A 1 6.39 -80.68 35.44
N LYS A 2 7.00 -80.18 34.35
CA LYS A 2 7.46 -78.76 34.28
C LYS A 2 6.44 -77.96 33.43
N LYS A 3 5.75 -76.98 33.99
CA LYS A 3 4.83 -76.07 33.30
C LYS A 3 5.66 -74.94 32.72
N CYS A 4 5.64 -74.80 31.39
CA CYS A 4 6.23 -73.69 30.68
C CYS A 4 5.22 -72.59 30.56
N PHE A 5 5.52 -71.40 31.13
CA PHE A 5 4.70 -70.18 30.95
C PHE A 5 5.25 -69.43 29.75
N TYR A 6 4.44 -69.30 28.70
CA TYR A 6 4.73 -68.36 27.60
C TYR A 6 4.22 -66.94 27.96
N LEU A 7 5.15 -66.02 28.03
CA LEU A 7 4.88 -64.58 28.21
C LEU A 7 4.69 -63.97 26.84
N PHE A 8 3.45 -63.58 26.52
CA PHE A 8 3.16 -62.78 25.33
C PHE A 8 3.49 -61.32 25.61
N ALA A 9 4.53 -60.78 24.99
CA ALA A 9 4.81 -59.35 24.99
C ALA A 9 4.01 -58.68 23.85
N LEU A 10 3.02 -57.89 24.23
CA LEU A 10 2.29 -56.99 23.32
C LEU A 10 3.18 -55.79 22.99
N VAL A 11 3.73 -55.78 21.77
CA VAL A 11 4.40 -54.60 21.23
C VAL A 11 3.33 -53.67 20.67
N SER A 12 3.06 -52.61 21.45
CA SER A 12 2.20 -51.47 21.00
C SER A 12 3.00 -50.60 20.05
N ILE A 13 2.72 -50.68 18.75
CA ILE A 13 3.29 -49.79 17.74
C ILE A 13 2.49 -48.51 17.77
N CYS A 14 3.01 -47.47 18.44
CA CYS A 14 2.53 -46.09 18.27
C CYS A 14 2.91 -45.60 16.88
N LEU A 15 1.98 -45.64 15.95
CA LEU A 15 2.06 -44.89 14.69
C LEU A 15 1.86 -43.43 15.00
N SER A 16 2.93 -42.68 15.19
CA SER A 16 2.91 -41.23 15.15
C SER A 16 2.67 -40.81 13.71
N PHE A 17 1.44 -40.38 13.43
CA PHE A 17 1.14 -39.61 12.21
C PHE A 17 1.88 -38.29 12.30
N VAL A 18 3.03 -38.20 11.64
CA VAL A 18 3.63 -36.91 11.30
C VAL A 18 2.70 -36.28 10.25
N GLN A 19 1.84 -35.41 10.69
CA GLN A 19 1.07 -34.55 9.81
C GLN A 19 2.08 -33.62 9.12
N CYS A 20 2.46 -34.00 7.89
CA CYS A 20 3.18 -33.12 7.00
C CYS A 20 2.22 -31.98 6.67
N GLU A 21 2.29 -30.88 7.43
CA GLU A 21 1.68 -29.62 7.02
C GLU A 21 2.40 -29.22 5.73
N THR A 22 1.75 -29.50 4.60
CA THR A 22 2.13 -28.90 3.32
C THR A 22 1.96 -27.40 3.52
N LEU A 23 3.08 -26.69 3.60
CA LEU A 23 3.12 -25.24 3.43
C LEU A 23 2.44 -24.96 2.08
N GLN A 24 1.16 -24.58 2.13
CA GLN A 24 0.48 -24.07 0.96
C GLN A 24 1.16 -22.75 0.63
N THR A 25 2.05 -22.79 -0.35
CA THR A 25 2.56 -21.55 -0.94
C THR A 25 1.37 -20.78 -1.46
N GLN A 26 1.20 -19.57 -0.95
CA GLN A 26 0.19 -18.63 -1.45
C GLN A 26 0.31 -18.56 -2.97
N GLN A 27 -0.70 -19.03 -3.68
CA GLN A 27 -0.73 -18.96 -5.14
C GLN A 27 -1.18 -17.56 -5.53
N ASN A 28 -0.23 -16.73 -5.94
CA ASN A 28 -0.55 -15.41 -6.46
C ASN A 28 -1.22 -15.53 -7.84
N SER A 29 -2.27 -14.76 -8.04
CA SER A 29 -2.89 -14.60 -9.35
C SER A 29 -2.32 -13.37 -10.04
N THR A 30 -2.49 -13.28 -11.37
CA THR A 30 -1.97 -12.16 -12.16
C THR A 30 -3.06 -11.41 -12.90
N HIS A 31 -2.91 -10.10 -13.02
CA HIS A 31 -3.69 -9.24 -13.91
C HIS A 31 -2.73 -8.37 -14.73
N LYS A 32 -2.82 -8.44 -16.06
CA LYS A 32 -1.91 -7.69 -16.97
C LYS A 32 -0.41 -7.89 -16.67
N GLY A 33 -0.02 -9.10 -16.25
CA GLY A 33 1.37 -9.45 -15.97
C GLY A 33 1.87 -9.08 -14.58
N HIS A 34 1.05 -8.43 -13.74
CA HIS A 34 1.38 -8.07 -12.37
C HIS A 34 0.63 -8.98 -11.40
N GLU A 35 1.34 -9.47 -10.38
CA GLU A 35 0.79 -10.36 -9.37
C GLU A 35 -0.05 -9.60 -8.33
N TYR A 36 -1.10 -10.26 -7.85
CA TYR A 36 -1.92 -9.77 -6.75
C TYR A 36 -2.26 -10.85 -5.73
N VAL A 37 -2.63 -10.39 -4.55
CA VAL A 37 -3.21 -11.19 -3.47
C VAL A 37 -4.64 -10.75 -3.25
N ASP A 38 -5.54 -11.72 -3.22
CA ASP A 38 -6.91 -11.53 -2.75
C ASP A 38 -6.93 -11.73 -1.23
N LEU A 39 -7.06 -10.63 -0.49
CA LEU A 39 -7.13 -10.64 0.97
C LEU A 39 -8.56 -10.84 1.51
N GLY A 40 -9.54 -11.09 0.62
CA GLY A 40 -10.96 -11.15 0.96
C GLY A 40 -11.59 -9.78 1.21
N LEU A 41 -10.96 -8.72 0.72
CA LEU A 41 -11.41 -7.34 0.77
C LEU A 41 -12.17 -6.97 -0.51
N SER A 42 -12.66 -5.73 -0.57
CA SER A 42 -13.40 -5.22 -1.74
C SER A 42 -12.56 -5.20 -3.02
N VAL A 43 -11.23 -5.09 -2.88
CA VAL A 43 -10.26 -5.11 -3.98
C VAL A 43 -9.11 -6.06 -3.70
N LYS A 44 -8.41 -6.46 -4.76
CA LYS A 44 -7.19 -7.27 -4.70
C LYS A 44 -5.98 -6.37 -4.73
N TRP A 45 -4.96 -6.70 -3.96
CA TRP A 45 -3.78 -5.88 -3.72
C TRP A 45 -2.58 -6.42 -4.49
N ALA A 46 -1.88 -5.57 -5.21
CA ALA A 46 -0.64 -5.93 -5.88
C ALA A 46 0.42 -6.44 -4.88
N THR A 47 1.26 -7.37 -5.31
CA THR A 47 2.38 -7.87 -4.50
C THR A 47 3.53 -6.88 -4.42
N CYS A 48 3.70 -6.03 -5.45
CA CYS A 48 4.80 -5.06 -5.57
C CYS A 48 4.27 -3.63 -5.70
N ASN A 49 5.11 -2.65 -5.41
CA ASN A 49 4.84 -1.26 -5.76
C ASN A 49 4.95 -1.04 -7.28
N VAL A 50 4.28 -0.04 -7.82
CA VAL A 50 4.46 0.37 -9.23
C VAL A 50 5.93 0.71 -9.46
N GLY A 51 6.53 0.15 -10.54
CA GLY A 51 7.96 0.25 -10.85
C GLY A 51 8.85 -0.77 -10.13
N ALA A 52 8.36 -1.55 -9.14
CA ALA A 52 9.11 -2.61 -8.49
C ALA A 52 8.85 -3.98 -9.12
N THR A 53 9.84 -4.88 -9.01
CA THR A 53 9.77 -6.27 -9.47
C THR A 53 9.73 -7.29 -8.33
N THR A 54 9.94 -6.83 -7.08
CA THR A 54 9.89 -7.68 -5.88
C THR A 54 9.04 -7.00 -4.80
N PRO A 55 8.42 -7.77 -3.87
CA PRO A 55 7.56 -7.20 -2.82
C PRO A 55 8.26 -6.21 -1.88
N ASP A 56 9.57 -6.37 -1.69
CA ASP A 56 10.44 -5.51 -0.89
C ASP A 56 11.06 -4.34 -1.69
N GLY A 57 10.81 -4.29 -3.01
CA GLY A 57 11.24 -3.20 -3.87
C GLY A 57 10.48 -1.91 -3.58
N LEU A 58 11.19 -0.77 -3.54
CA LEU A 58 10.59 0.53 -3.25
C LEU A 58 9.65 1.00 -4.36
N GLY A 59 9.95 0.63 -5.61
CA GLY A 59 9.24 1.10 -6.80
C GLY A 59 9.60 2.53 -7.18
N ASP A 60 8.80 3.09 -8.08
CA ASP A 60 8.90 4.47 -8.51
C ASP A 60 8.10 5.38 -7.56
N TYR A 61 8.53 6.65 -7.50
CA TYR A 61 7.88 7.68 -6.71
C TYR A 61 7.13 8.61 -7.64
N PHE A 62 5.90 8.92 -7.29
CA PHE A 62 5.04 9.79 -8.09
C PHE A 62 4.53 10.95 -7.24
N ALA A 63 4.49 12.14 -7.78
CA ALA A 63 3.67 13.19 -7.20
C ALA A 63 2.19 12.85 -7.46
N TRP A 64 1.30 13.26 -6.56
CA TRP A 64 -0.11 12.89 -6.66
C TRP A 64 -0.74 13.40 -7.95
N GLY A 65 -1.32 12.50 -8.74
CA GLY A 65 -1.89 12.80 -10.06
C GLY A 65 -0.86 12.85 -11.19
N GLU A 66 0.41 12.57 -10.92
CA GLU A 66 1.42 12.41 -11.96
C GLU A 66 1.71 10.92 -12.22
N VAL A 67 2.06 10.59 -13.46
CA VAL A 67 2.19 9.19 -13.90
C VAL A 67 3.62 8.81 -14.25
N GLU A 68 4.53 9.77 -14.23
CA GLU A 68 5.96 9.60 -14.47
C GLU A 68 6.75 9.98 -13.20
N PRO A 69 7.77 9.20 -12.82
CA PRO A 69 8.70 9.57 -11.76
C PRO A 69 9.55 10.77 -12.21
N LYS A 70 10.10 11.52 -11.25
CA LYS A 70 10.96 12.67 -11.51
C LYS A 70 12.07 12.80 -10.47
N ASP A 71 13.05 13.67 -10.76
CA ASP A 71 14.23 13.85 -9.89
C ASP A 71 14.02 14.93 -8.82
N TYR A 72 13.00 15.76 -8.95
CA TYR A 72 12.69 16.85 -8.01
C TYR A 72 11.20 16.91 -7.69
N TYR A 73 10.86 16.86 -6.41
CA TYR A 73 9.50 16.90 -5.88
C TYR A 73 9.23 18.20 -5.13
N GLY A 74 8.58 19.14 -5.79
CA GLY A 74 8.25 20.46 -5.26
C GLY A 74 7.25 21.18 -6.16
N TRP A 75 6.66 22.27 -5.67
CA TRP A 75 5.70 23.06 -6.43
C TRP A 75 6.23 23.52 -7.79
N SER A 76 7.54 23.82 -7.89
CA SER A 76 8.16 24.27 -9.14
C SER A 76 8.14 23.24 -10.28
N THR A 77 7.97 21.96 -9.95
CA THR A 77 7.90 20.86 -10.92
C THR A 77 6.57 20.14 -10.92
N TYR A 78 5.63 20.54 -10.05
CA TYR A 78 4.34 19.89 -9.95
C TYR A 78 3.43 20.26 -11.14
N LYS A 79 2.86 19.24 -11.78
CA LYS A 79 2.09 19.37 -13.03
C LYS A 79 0.80 20.18 -12.87
N TYR A 80 0.15 20.09 -11.70
CA TYR A 80 -1.19 20.62 -11.50
C TYR A 80 -1.24 21.82 -10.55
N GLY A 81 -0.15 22.56 -10.43
CA GLY A 81 -0.08 23.80 -9.66
C GLY A 81 1.33 24.30 -9.49
N SER A 82 1.50 25.60 -9.31
CA SER A 82 2.78 26.24 -9.04
C SER A 82 3.00 26.57 -7.56
N ASP A 83 1.95 26.53 -6.78
CA ASP A 83 1.90 26.66 -5.32
C ASP A 83 0.53 26.17 -4.81
N GLU A 84 0.34 26.18 -3.50
CA GLU A 84 -0.89 25.73 -2.85
C GLU A 84 -2.16 26.46 -3.30
N ASN A 85 -2.03 27.71 -3.78
CA ASN A 85 -3.13 28.57 -4.18
C ASN A 85 -3.25 28.72 -5.72
N GLN A 86 -2.49 27.95 -6.49
CA GLN A 86 -2.45 28.03 -7.96
C GLN A 86 -2.68 26.68 -8.60
N LEU A 87 -3.66 25.94 -8.07
CA LEU A 87 -4.02 24.63 -8.59
C LEU A 87 -4.77 24.74 -9.91
N THR A 88 -4.48 23.85 -10.85
CA THR A 88 -5.07 23.82 -12.20
C THR A 88 -5.89 22.56 -12.47
N LYS A 89 -5.87 21.57 -11.55
CA LYS A 89 -6.66 20.34 -11.62
C LYS A 89 -6.87 19.78 -10.21
N TYR A 90 -7.97 19.05 -10.00
CA TYR A 90 -8.34 18.50 -8.69
C TYR A 90 -8.50 19.57 -7.62
N CYS A 91 -9.26 20.59 -7.93
CA CYS A 91 -9.68 21.62 -7.03
C CYS A 91 -11.17 21.43 -6.74
N PHE A 92 -11.50 20.59 -5.72
CA PHE A 92 -12.88 20.18 -5.46
C PHE A 92 -13.74 21.36 -5.01
N LYS A 93 -13.18 22.21 -4.15
CA LYS A 93 -13.89 23.31 -3.53
C LYS A 93 -12.97 24.49 -3.31
N SER A 94 -13.47 25.64 -3.68
CA SER A 94 -12.85 26.92 -3.36
C SER A 94 -13.87 27.80 -2.68
N ASP A 95 -14.15 27.51 -1.40
CA ASP A 95 -15.07 28.36 -0.61
C ASP A 95 -14.56 29.81 -0.49
N TYR A 96 -13.26 29.98 -0.74
CA TYR A 96 -12.60 31.28 -0.57
C TYR A 96 -11.80 31.72 -1.80
N GLY A 97 -11.90 31.02 -2.93
CA GLY A 97 -11.09 31.32 -4.12
C GLY A 97 -9.58 31.15 -3.93
N THR A 98 -9.17 30.40 -2.89
CA THR A 98 -7.79 30.36 -2.41
C THR A 98 -6.94 29.31 -3.11
N PHE A 99 -7.52 28.18 -3.55
CA PHE A 99 -6.77 27.04 -4.05
C PHE A 99 -6.70 26.94 -5.58
N GLY A 100 -7.72 27.39 -6.28
CA GLY A 100 -7.75 27.32 -7.74
C GLY A 100 -7.12 28.55 -8.39
N LYS A 101 -6.28 28.33 -9.41
CA LYS A 101 -5.77 29.40 -10.25
C LYS A 101 -6.95 30.17 -10.87
N ASP A 102 -6.99 31.49 -10.66
CA ASP A 102 -8.06 32.36 -11.15
C ASP A 102 -9.48 31.90 -10.70
N GLY A 103 -9.60 31.28 -9.52
CA GLY A 103 -10.86 30.75 -9.00
C GLY A 103 -11.29 29.40 -9.62
N PHE A 104 -10.39 28.67 -10.22
CA PHE A 104 -10.67 27.39 -10.85
C PHE A 104 -11.18 26.35 -9.86
N VAL A 105 -12.27 25.66 -10.22
CA VAL A 105 -12.87 24.53 -9.49
C VAL A 105 -13.32 23.48 -10.50
N ASP A 106 -12.95 22.21 -10.32
CA ASP A 106 -13.37 21.12 -11.20
C ASP A 106 -14.19 20.01 -10.51
N LEU A 107 -14.44 20.14 -9.20
CA LEU A 107 -15.20 19.21 -8.37
C LEU A 107 -14.66 17.76 -8.38
N ARG A 108 -13.38 17.56 -8.65
CA ARG A 108 -12.74 16.24 -8.72
C ARG A 108 -12.09 15.91 -7.39
N SER A 109 -12.53 14.80 -6.79
CA SER A 109 -12.02 14.33 -5.49
C SER A 109 -11.25 13.03 -5.55
N VAL A 110 -11.19 12.40 -6.74
CA VAL A 110 -10.47 11.14 -6.97
C VAL A 110 -9.73 11.22 -8.29
N LEU A 111 -8.54 10.62 -8.36
CA LEU A 111 -7.74 10.57 -9.59
C LEU A 111 -8.52 9.94 -10.75
N TRP A 112 -8.43 10.55 -11.90
CA TRP A 112 -8.90 9.98 -13.15
C TRP A 112 -7.86 8.97 -13.68
N PRO A 113 -8.26 7.97 -14.48
CA PRO A 113 -7.35 6.94 -14.96
C PRO A 113 -6.11 7.46 -15.70
N GLU A 114 -6.24 8.58 -16.42
CA GLU A 114 -5.14 9.22 -17.13
C GLU A 114 -4.11 9.93 -16.23
N ASP A 115 -4.45 10.17 -14.97
CA ASP A 115 -3.60 10.80 -13.97
C ASP A 115 -3.24 9.84 -12.82
N ASP A 116 -3.62 8.57 -12.95
CA ASP A 116 -3.34 7.53 -11.97
C ASP A 116 -2.12 6.71 -12.42
N ALA A 117 -1.05 6.78 -11.62
CA ALA A 117 0.21 6.12 -11.95
C ALA A 117 0.06 4.60 -12.16
N ALA A 118 -0.77 3.92 -11.37
CA ALA A 118 -1.00 2.49 -11.54
C ALA A 118 -1.82 2.20 -12.81
N SER A 119 -2.84 3.01 -13.11
CA SER A 119 -3.65 2.86 -14.30
C SER A 119 -2.84 3.04 -15.58
N VAL A 120 -1.98 4.05 -15.63
CA VAL A 120 -1.18 4.37 -16.83
C VAL A 120 -0.04 3.38 -17.01
N ASN A 121 0.72 3.07 -15.94
CA ASN A 121 1.91 2.22 -16.06
C ASN A 121 1.59 0.73 -16.20
N TRP A 122 0.52 0.24 -15.58
CA TRP A 122 0.16 -1.19 -15.60
C TRP A 122 -1.06 -1.50 -16.47
N GLY A 123 -1.94 -0.53 -16.67
CA GLY A 123 -3.12 -0.66 -17.52
C GLY A 123 -4.17 -1.63 -16.98
N GLY A 124 -5.12 -2.01 -17.85
CA GLY A 124 -6.20 -2.90 -17.46
C GLY A 124 -7.14 -2.27 -16.45
N LYS A 125 -7.31 -2.94 -15.29
CA LYS A 125 -8.12 -2.47 -14.16
C LYS A 125 -7.27 -2.06 -12.94
N TRP A 126 -5.96 -1.98 -13.12
CA TRP A 126 -5.08 -1.48 -12.07
C TRP A 126 -5.32 0.01 -11.82
N ARG A 127 -5.30 0.40 -10.57
CA ARG A 127 -5.41 1.78 -10.12
C ARG A 127 -4.80 1.98 -8.73
N THR A 128 -4.58 3.20 -8.37
CA THR A 128 -4.25 3.59 -7.00
C THR A 128 -5.46 3.32 -6.09
N PRO A 129 -5.29 2.77 -4.86
CA PRO A 129 -6.40 2.55 -3.94
C PRO A 129 -7.02 3.88 -3.48
N THR A 130 -8.31 3.86 -3.16
CA THR A 130 -8.96 4.99 -2.50
C THR A 130 -8.62 5.03 -1.01
N ALA A 131 -8.96 6.13 -0.35
CA ALA A 131 -8.82 6.27 1.09
C ALA A 131 -9.65 5.21 1.84
N GLU A 132 -10.86 4.94 1.39
CA GLU A 132 -11.75 3.93 1.98
C GLU A 132 -11.20 2.50 1.84
N GLU A 133 -10.48 2.20 0.75
CA GLU A 133 -9.84 0.89 0.55
C GLU A 133 -8.60 0.72 1.44
N ILE A 134 -7.87 1.79 1.73
CA ILE A 134 -6.83 1.78 2.76
C ILE A 134 -7.44 1.56 4.15
N ASP A 135 -8.57 2.21 4.45
CA ASP A 135 -9.29 2.00 5.72
C ASP A 135 -9.77 0.55 5.86
N GLU A 136 -10.31 0.00 4.79
CA GLU A 136 -10.70 -1.41 4.76
C GLU A 136 -9.50 -2.34 5.01
N LEU A 137 -8.35 -2.09 4.36
CA LEU A 137 -7.11 -2.83 4.57
C LEU A 137 -6.63 -2.72 6.03
N TYR A 138 -6.63 -1.52 6.60
CA TYR A 138 -6.21 -1.26 7.97
C TYR A 138 -7.06 -2.02 8.98
N ASN A 139 -8.37 -1.94 8.86
CA ASN A 139 -9.32 -2.51 9.82
C ASN A 139 -9.43 -4.04 9.72
N ASN A 140 -9.24 -4.61 8.52
CA ASN A 140 -9.48 -6.03 8.26
C ASN A 140 -8.20 -6.87 8.14
N CYS A 141 -7.03 -6.30 8.41
CA CYS A 141 -5.76 -7.02 8.40
C CYS A 141 -5.00 -6.85 9.73
N THR A 142 -4.12 -7.80 10.00
CA THR A 142 -3.12 -7.72 11.06
C THR A 142 -1.84 -7.15 10.46
N TRP A 143 -1.28 -6.15 11.10
CA TRP A 143 -0.06 -5.47 10.68
C TRP A 143 1.11 -5.91 11.56
N THR A 144 2.09 -6.61 10.98
CA THR A 144 3.26 -7.11 11.70
C THR A 144 4.53 -6.47 11.14
N TRP A 145 5.20 -5.67 11.95
CA TRP A 145 6.50 -5.09 11.56
C TRP A 145 7.54 -6.18 11.39
N THR A 146 8.23 -6.20 10.26
CA THR A 146 9.23 -7.21 9.93
C THR A 146 10.23 -6.69 8.92
N THR A 147 11.16 -7.56 8.51
CA THR A 147 12.16 -7.25 7.48
C THR A 147 12.13 -8.35 6.43
N GLN A 148 12.08 -7.97 5.15
CA GLN A 148 12.25 -8.87 3.99
C GLN A 148 13.45 -8.38 3.17
N ASN A 149 14.42 -9.26 2.89
CA ASN A 149 15.64 -8.94 2.12
C ASN A 149 16.33 -7.63 2.57
N ASN A 150 16.45 -7.42 3.89
CA ASN A 150 16.98 -6.22 4.54
C ASN A 150 16.13 -4.93 4.39
N MET A 151 14.94 -5.01 3.83
CA MET A 151 13.98 -3.92 3.77
C MET A 151 12.98 -4.07 4.91
N ALA A 152 12.91 -3.09 5.80
CA ALA A 152 11.90 -3.03 6.86
C ALA A 152 10.53 -2.64 6.30
N GLY A 153 9.47 -3.07 6.96
CA GLY A 153 8.10 -2.77 6.55
C GLY A 153 7.06 -3.57 7.31
N TYR A 154 5.85 -3.53 6.84
CA TYR A 154 4.76 -4.31 7.41
C TYR A 154 4.38 -5.51 6.53
N LEU A 155 4.32 -6.69 7.16
CA LEU A 155 3.56 -7.81 6.64
C LEU A 155 2.09 -7.60 7.04
N VAL A 156 1.23 -7.41 6.06
CA VAL A 156 -0.19 -7.12 6.22
C VAL A 156 -0.96 -8.39 5.89
N THR A 157 -1.50 -9.06 6.91
CA THR A 157 -2.14 -10.37 6.81
C THR A 157 -3.65 -10.25 7.06
N SER A 158 -4.45 -10.84 6.19
CA SER A 158 -5.91 -10.81 6.29
C SER A 158 -6.43 -11.43 7.59
N LYS A 159 -7.43 -10.79 8.21
CA LYS A 159 -8.25 -11.36 9.29
C LYS A 159 -9.54 -11.99 8.78
N ILE A 160 -9.83 -11.90 7.50
CA ILE A 160 -11.08 -12.40 6.90
C ILE A 160 -11.06 -13.93 6.86
N LYS A 161 -12.13 -14.55 7.35
CA LYS A 161 -12.27 -16.00 7.36
C LYS A 161 -12.14 -16.58 5.93
N GLY A 162 -11.23 -17.52 5.75
CA GLY A 162 -10.91 -18.14 4.46
C GLY A 162 -9.77 -17.43 3.69
N TYR A 163 -9.22 -16.34 4.26
CA TYR A 163 -8.12 -15.58 3.67
C TYR A 163 -6.97 -15.34 4.67
N THR A 164 -7.02 -15.92 5.86
CA THR A 164 -6.07 -15.67 6.96
C THR A 164 -4.64 -16.18 6.70
N ASP A 165 -4.43 -16.94 5.65
CA ASP A 165 -3.15 -17.41 5.14
C ASP A 165 -2.55 -16.46 4.08
N ARG A 166 -3.23 -15.36 3.77
CA ARG A 166 -2.85 -14.43 2.70
C ARG A 166 -2.34 -13.11 3.26
N SER A 167 -1.25 -12.66 2.67
CA SER A 167 -0.59 -11.42 3.09
C SER A 167 0.07 -10.70 1.92
N ILE A 168 0.31 -9.40 2.12
CA ILE A 168 1.19 -8.57 1.28
C ILE A 168 2.26 -7.94 2.17
N PHE A 169 3.41 -7.61 1.60
CA PHE A 169 4.44 -6.84 2.28
C PHE A 169 4.45 -5.40 1.77
N LEU A 170 4.40 -4.44 2.68
CA LEU A 170 4.53 -3.00 2.40
C LEU A 170 5.88 -2.51 2.92
N PRO A 171 6.88 -2.28 2.06
CA PRO A 171 8.17 -1.75 2.48
C PRO A 171 8.04 -0.32 3.03
N ALA A 172 8.86 0.01 4.03
CA ALA A 172 9.03 1.36 4.54
C ALA A 172 9.83 2.19 3.55
N ALA A 173 9.18 2.59 2.47
CA ALA A 173 9.80 3.16 1.28
C ALA A 173 10.18 4.65 1.42
N GLY A 174 9.77 5.32 2.51
CA GLY A 174 10.02 6.75 2.68
C GLY A 174 9.21 7.62 1.73
N ILE A 175 9.66 8.86 1.56
CA ILE A 175 9.03 9.89 0.75
C ILE A 175 10.06 10.67 -0.06
N GLY A 176 9.70 11.16 -1.24
CA GLY A 176 10.51 12.06 -2.07
C GLY A 176 10.14 13.52 -1.80
N TYR A 177 11.14 14.32 -1.47
CA TYR A 177 11.02 15.77 -1.29
C TYR A 177 12.24 16.46 -1.89
N GLU A 178 12.01 17.48 -2.70
CA GLU A 178 13.05 18.14 -3.49
C GLU A 178 13.83 17.11 -4.34
N ASP A 179 15.14 17.09 -4.25
CA ASP A 179 16.04 16.14 -4.93
C ASP A 179 16.42 14.94 -4.04
N THR A 180 15.77 14.79 -2.89
CA THR A 180 16.07 13.75 -1.90
C THR A 180 14.96 12.73 -1.78
N ARG A 181 15.34 11.47 -1.55
CA ARG A 181 14.45 10.42 -1.08
C ARG A 181 14.73 10.20 0.41
N PHE A 182 13.80 10.60 1.24
CA PHE A 182 13.87 10.38 2.67
C PHE A 182 13.45 8.94 2.99
N CYS A 183 14.41 8.05 3.07
CA CYS A 183 14.24 6.69 3.61
C CYS A 183 15.52 6.27 4.35
N PRO A 184 16.02 7.05 5.33
CA PRO A 184 17.17 6.66 6.09
C PRO A 184 16.83 5.45 6.97
N PRO A 185 17.75 4.47 7.11
CA PRO A 185 17.52 3.25 7.90
C PRO A 185 17.12 3.49 9.36
N GLU A 186 17.51 4.62 9.94
CA GLU A 186 17.16 5.04 11.30
C GLU A 186 15.71 5.52 11.47
N TYR A 187 15.05 5.84 10.37
CA TYR A 187 13.67 6.33 10.32
C TYR A 187 12.85 5.55 9.30
N TRP A 188 12.80 4.23 9.45
CA TRP A 188 11.98 3.39 8.58
C TRP A 188 10.53 3.82 8.60
N GLU A 189 10.12 4.61 7.62
CA GLU A 189 8.76 5.10 7.43
C GLU A 189 8.27 4.71 6.04
N GLY A 190 6.99 4.35 5.95
CA GLY A 190 6.32 4.08 4.69
C GLY A 190 5.23 5.11 4.43
N PHE A 191 5.20 5.61 3.21
CA PHE A 191 4.18 6.54 2.73
C PHE A 191 3.66 6.02 1.39
N TYR A 192 2.35 5.96 1.24
CA TYR A 192 1.72 5.42 0.03
C TYR A 192 0.53 6.30 -0.36
N TRP A 193 0.53 6.80 -1.58
CA TRP A 193 -0.59 7.56 -2.08
C TRP A 193 -1.88 6.76 -2.11
N THR A 194 -2.98 7.43 -1.79
CA THR A 194 -4.32 7.05 -2.23
C THR A 194 -4.71 7.87 -3.46
N SER A 195 -5.77 7.46 -4.16
CA SER A 195 -6.35 8.25 -5.25
C SER A 195 -7.27 9.38 -4.77
N SER A 196 -7.49 9.50 -3.46
CA SER A 196 -8.45 10.43 -2.86
C SER A 196 -7.80 11.77 -2.49
N LEU A 197 -8.46 12.86 -2.90
CA LEU A 197 -8.10 14.23 -2.58
C LEU A 197 -8.62 14.62 -1.19
N ASP A 198 -7.88 15.44 -0.44
CA ASP A 198 -8.50 16.22 0.63
C ASP A 198 -9.36 17.34 0.03
N ILE A 199 -10.67 17.16 0.08
CA ILE A 199 -11.61 18.13 -0.52
C ILE A 199 -11.68 19.48 0.21
N ASN A 200 -11.22 19.54 1.45
CA ASN A 200 -11.17 20.75 2.25
C ASN A 200 -9.88 21.54 2.02
N HIS A 201 -8.80 20.82 1.73
CA HIS A 201 -7.47 21.37 1.46
C HIS A 201 -6.92 20.74 0.17
N PRO A 202 -7.33 21.21 -1.00
CA PRO A 202 -7.01 20.56 -2.29
C PRO A 202 -5.52 20.57 -2.66
N ASN A 203 -4.67 21.31 -1.96
CA ASN A 203 -3.22 21.20 -2.05
C ASN A 203 -2.69 19.89 -1.45
N TYR A 204 -3.52 19.17 -0.68
CA TYR A 204 -3.20 17.89 -0.05
C TYR A 204 -3.98 16.72 -0.67
N ALA A 205 -3.40 15.53 -0.55
CA ALA A 205 -4.08 14.28 -0.86
C ALA A 205 -3.85 13.26 0.27
N TYR A 206 -4.77 12.31 0.40
CA TYR A 206 -4.67 11.28 1.43
C TYR A 206 -3.60 10.25 1.11
N MET A 207 -2.90 9.79 2.14
CA MET A 207 -1.94 8.71 2.04
C MET A 207 -1.99 7.81 3.28
N LEU A 208 -1.55 6.57 3.10
CA LEU A 208 -1.18 5.69 4.18
C LEU A 208 0.22 6.09 4.65
N SER A 209 0.41 6.28 5.95
CA SER A 209 1.70 6.48 6.60
C SER A 209 1.89 5.44 7.71
N PHE A 210 3.12 4.97 7.88
CA PHE A 210 3.47 4.09 8.98
C PHE A 210 4.95 4.17 9.35
N SER A 211 5.25 3.84 10.59
CA SER A 211 6.59 3.60 11.12
C SER A 211 6.60 2.37 12.03
N GLN A 212 7.77 1.99 12.54
CA GLN A 212 7.82 0.87 13.48
C GLN A 212 6.98 1.14 14.74
N GLY A 213 5.96 0.34 14.95
CA GLY A 213 5.05 0.43 16.10
C GLY A 213 3.86 1.37 15.90
N SER A 214 3.76 2.05 14.76
CA SER A 214 2.62 2.88 14.40
C SER A 214 2.21 2.68 12.96
N VAL A 215 0.92 2.52 12.74
CA VAL A 215 0.30 2.62 11.42
C VAL A 215 -0.71 3.74 11.52
N ASP A 216 -0.34 4.87 10.98
CA ASP A 216 -1.17 6.07 11.00
C ASP A 216 -1.86 6.20 9.66
N TRP A 217 -3.08 5.79 9.65
CA TRP A 217 -3.98 6.04 8.58
C TRP A 217 -4.60 7.43 8.78
N ILE A 218 -4.23 8.36 7.92
CA ILE A 218 -4.64 9.74 8.08
C ILE A 218 -5.93 9.98 7.31
N ILE A 219 -7.05 9.78 8.00
CA ILE A 219 -8.23 10.62 7.80
C ILE A 219 -8.18 11.71 8.87
N LEU A 220 -7.98 12.94 8.44
CA LEU A 220 -8.41 14.19 9.12
C LEU A 220 -8.56 14.09 10.65
N SER A 221 -7.49 14.22 11.39
CA SER A 221 -7.54 14.97 12.63
C SER A 221 -6.73 16.26 12.42
N GLU A 222 -7.17 17.34 13.00
CA GLU A 222 -6.65 18.70 12.85
C GLU A 222 -5.14 18.89 13.16
N TYR A 223 -4.36 17.84 13.28
CA TYR A 223 -3.01 17.89 13.83
C TYR A 223 -1.90 17.19 13.05
N PHE A 224 -2.12 16.28 12.07
CA PHE A 224 -0.98 15.59 11.42
C PHE A 224 -1.21 15.17 9.96
N PHE A 225 -0.30 15.63 9.09
CA PHE A 225 0.23 15.10 7.82
C PHE A 225 -0.77 14.80 6.69
N ALA A 226 -1.50 15.79 6.26
CA ALA A 226 -1.85 15.88 4.86
C ALA A 226 -0.59 16.36 4.13
N PHE A 227 -0.08 15.56 3.20
CA PHE A 227 1.11 15.92 2.45
C PHE A 227 0.70 16.68 1.19
N ASP A 228 1.44 17.73 0.89
CA ASP A 228 1.29 18.42 -0.38
C ASP A 228 1.41 17.45 -1.54
N ARG A 229 0.54 17.60 -2.52
CA ARG A 229 0.44 16.72 -3.69
C ARG A 229 1.73 16.62 -4.51
N TYR A 230 2.66 17.54 -4.35
CA TYR A 230 3.95 17.51 -5.05
C TYR A 230 4.95 16.51 -4.46
N PHE A 231 4.77 16.02 -3.23
CA PHE A 231 5.66 15.01 -2.66
C PHE A 231 5.66 13.73 -3.52
N GLY A 232 6.81 13.08 -3.60
CA GLY A 232 6.96 11.81 -4.27
C GLY A 232 6.67 10.64 -3.33
N SER A 233 5.69 9.80 -3.64
CA SER A 233 5.43 8.58 -2.87
C SER A 233 5.16 7.40 -3.79
N PRO A 234 5.49 6.18 -3.35
CA PRO A 234 5.15 4.97 -4.07
C PRO A 234 3.64 4.75 -4.11
N VAL A 235 3.22 3.93 -5.06
CA VAL A 235 1.86 3.45 -5.23
C VAL A 235 1.82 1.94 -5.08
N ARG A 236 1.01 1.42 -4.16
CA ARG A 236 0.62 0.01 -4.10
C ARG A 236 -0.73 -0.14 -4.81
N ALA A 237 -0.69 -0.67 -6.01
CA ALA A 237 -1.86 -0.76 -6.87
C ALA A 237 -2.88 -1.79 -6.37
N VAL A 238 -4.15 -1.55 -6.75
CA VAL A 238 -5.28 -2.46 -6.53
C VAL A 238 -6.01 -2.76 -7.85
N CYS A 239 -6.73 -3.89 -7.89
CA CYS A 239 -7.67 -4.21 -8.96
C CYS A 239 -8.93 -4.88 -8.39
N PRO A 240 -10.08 -4.87 -9.13
CA PRO A 240 -11.34 -5.50 -8.70
C PRO A 240 -11.26 -7.00 -8.50
#